data_8e01ff0f7bdc2c60e71ff2c0ac9a7054
#
_entry.id   8e01ff0f7bdc2c60e71ff2c0ac9a7054
#
_cell.length_a   1.000
_cell.length_b   1.000
_cell.length_c   1.000
_cell.angle_alpha   90.00
_cell.angle_beta   90.00
_cell.angle_gamma   90.00
#
_symmetry.space_group_name_H-M   'P 1'
#
loop_
_entity.id
_entity.type
_entity.pdbx_description
1 polymer ?
#
loop_
_entity_poly.entity_id
_entity_poly.type
_entity_poly.pdbx_seq_one_letter_code
_entity_poly.pdbx_strand_id
1 'polypeptide(L)'
;MGVFDYKNLGTEGSKALFADAMAITLYTYHNLDNGFAVGYQLNGLGLGLPATLVGALLGSSDSQGVIPGIPWNPDAEKAALDAVQQAGWTPISASTLGYAGKVDARGTFFGEKPGYTTAQVEVLGKYDDAGKLLQIGIGFRGTSGPRESLISDSIGDLVSDVLAALGPRDYAKNYAGEAFGTLLKHVADYASARGLSGQDVLVSGHSLGGLAVNSLADLSSGKWAGFYRDANYIAYASPTQSSSDNVLNIGYENDPVFRALDGSSFNWSSLGVHDKPHGSTTDNIVSFNDHYASTLWNVLPFSITQLPTWVSHLPTAYGDGMTRILQSGFYEQMTRDSTIIVANLSDPARATTWVQDLNRNAEPHQGNTFIIGSDGNDLIQGGKGADFIEGGKGNDTIRDNSGHNTFVFSGQFGQDRIIGCQPTDKLVFTQVSGSADIRDHIQRVGADTVISFGGDSVTLVGVSGVSGEGIVIS
;
A
#
# COMPACT_ATOMS: atom_id res chain seq x y z
N MET A 1 7.76 19.23 -4.28
CA MET A 1 6.45 18.56 -4.05
C MET A 1 6.75 17.08 -3.83
N GLY A 2 6.39 16.51 -2.68
CA GLY A 2 6.62 15.10 -2.40
C GLY A 2 5.81 14.18 -3.31
N VAL A 3 6.18 12.89 -3.39
CA VAL A 3 5.45 11.86 -4.16
C VAL A 3 3.95 11.87 -3.82
N PHE A 4 3.66 12.10 -2.55
CA PHE A 4 2.30 12.12 -2.02
C PHE A 4 1.80 13.53 -1.71
N ASP A 5 2.43 14.58 -2.27
CA ASP A 5 1.89 15.94 -2.11
C ASP A 5 0.60 16.07 -2.93
N TYR A 6 -0.49 15.92 -2.22
CA TYR A 6 -1.84 15.96 -2.75
C TYR A 6 -2.56 17.19 -2.19
N LYS A 7 -3.11 18.01 -3.07
CA LYS A 7 -3.84 19.25 -2.71
C LYS A 7 -3.05 20.22 -1.82
N ASN A 8 -1.72 20.19 -1.88
CA ASN A 8 -0.82 21.05 -1.12
C ASN A 8 -1.04 21.01 0.41
N LEU A 9 -1.29 19.81 0.95
CA LEU A 9 -1.53 19.60 2.38
C LEU A 9 -0.26 19.73 3.24
N GLY A 10 0.92 19.79 2.62
CA GLY A 10 2.20 19.68 3.30
C GLY A 10 2.48 18.28 3.83
N THR A 11 3.64 18.08 4.46
CA THR A 11 4.11 16.76 4.90
C THR A 11 3.15 16.10 5.88
N GLU A 12 2.85 16.75 6.99
CA GLU A 12 2.02 16.17 8.05
C GLU A 12 0.57 15.96 7.61
N GLY A 13 0.01 16.92 6.87
CA GLY A 13 -1.35 16.81 6.33
C GLY A 13 -1.46 15.68 5.31
N SER A 14 -0.45 15.48 4.47
CA SER A 14 -0.43 14.38 3.51
C SER A 14 -0.27 13.03 4.21
N LYS A 15 0.66 12.91 5.17
CA LYS A 15 0.82 11.69 5.99
C LYS A 15 -0.47 11.28 6.68
N ALA A 16 -1.15 12.23 7.32
CA ALA A 16 -2.43 11.99 8.01
C ALA A 16 -3.51 11.53 7.03
N LEU A 17 -3.65 12.19 5.88
CA LEU A 17 -4.62 11.82 4.85
C LEU A 17 -4.39 10.41 4.31
N PHE A 18 -3.14 10.05 4.01
CA PHE A 18 -2.83 8.72 3.48
C PHE A 18 -2.94 7.63 4.53
N ALA A 19 -2.60 7.90 5.79
CA ALA A 19 -2.84 6.99 6.90
C ALA A 19 -4.34 6.72 7.08
N ASP A 20 -5.16 7.76 7.07
CA ASP A 20 -6.61 7.64 7.12
C ASP A 20 -7.17 6.87 5.91
N ALA A 21 -6.72 7.19 4.69
CA ALA A 21 -7.15 6.49 3.48
C ALA A 21 -6.81 5.00 3.52
N MET A 22 -5.61 4.65 4.02
CA MET A 22 -5.20 3.26 4.14
C MET A 22 -6.00 2.54 5.22
N ALA A 23 -6.23 3.17 6.39
CA ALA A 23 -7.04 2.58 7.46
C ALA A 23 -8.47 2.28 6.97
N ILE A 24 -9.11 3.22 6.28
CA ILE A 24 -10.44 3.04 5.68
C ILE A 24 -10.40 1.91 4.63
N THR A 25 -9.40 1.91 3.76
CA THR A 25 -9.26 0.88 2.72
C THR A 25 -9.10 -0.51 3.30
N LEU A 26 -8.21 -0.69 4.28
CA LEU A 26 -8.01 -1.98 4.95
C LEU A 26 -9.25 -2.43 5.71
N TYR A 27 -9.99 -1.50 6.33
CA TYR A 27 -11.24 -1.83 7.00
C TYR A 27 -12.30 -2.39 6.04
N THR A 28 -12.32 -2.00 4.77
CA THR A 28 -13.24 -2.62 3.79
C THR A 28 -13.03 -4.12 3.64
N TYR A 29 -11.87 -4.63 4.05
CA TYR A 29 -11.50 -6.04 4.01
C TYR A 29 -11.57 -6.72 5.39
N HIS A 30 -12.30 -6.14 6.36
CA HIS A 30 -12.38 -6.64 7.74
C HIS A 30 -12.85 -8.09 7.87
N ASN A 31 -13.48 -8.62 6.85
CA ASN A 31 -13.96 -9.99 6.78
C ASN A 31 -13.18 -10.86 5.76
N LEU A 32 -12.04 -10.37 5.23
CA LEU A 32 -11.23 -11.10 4.28
C LEU A 32 -10.26 -12.05 5.00
N ASP A 33 -10.10 -13.22 4.43
CA ASP A 33 -9.09 -14.17 4.84
C ASP A 33 -7.70 -13.73 4.35
N ASN A 34 -6.77 -13.53 5.28
CA ASN A 34 -5.39 -13.17 5.00
C ASN A 34 -4.46 -14.39 4.88
N GLY A 35 -5.00 -15.61 4.83
CA GLY A 35 -4.20 -16.84 4.83
C GLY A 35 -3.19 -16.92 3.69
N PHE A 36 -3.53 -16.37 2.50
CA PHE A 36 -2.56 -16.32 1.41
C PHE A 36 -1.39 -15.38 1.72
N ALA A 37 -1.64 -14.20 2.26
CA ALA A 37 -0.59 -13.25 2.64
C ALA A 37 0.34 -13.84 3.71
N VAL A 38 -0.25 -14.46 4.75
CA VAL A 38 0.50 -15.17 5.81
C VAL A 38 1.27 -16.35 5.23
N GLY A 39 0.63 -17.15 4.39
CA GLY A 39 1.28 -18.28 3.73
C GLY A 39 2.45 -17.86 2.84
N TYR A 40 2.30 -16.78 2.08
CA TYR A 40 3.39 -16.20 1.32
C TYR A 40 4.53 -15.72 2.23
N GLN A 41 4.23 -14.97 3.27
CA GLN A 41 5.24 -14.46 4.19
C GLN A 41 6.09 -15.59 4.78
N LEU A 42 5.46 -16.68 5.21
CA LEU A 42 6.14 -17.79 5.87
C LEU A 42 6.83 -18.75 4.90
N ASN A 43 6.31 -18.98 3.72
CA ASN A 43 6.73 -20.06 2.83
C ASN A 43 7.27 -19.60 1.48
N GLY A 44 6.96 -18.38 1.06
CA GLY A 44 7.34 -17.81 -0.23
C GLY A 44 6.57 -18.38 -1.43
N LEU A 45 7.06 -18.01 -2.60
CA LEU A 45 6.66 -18.54 -3.90
C LEU A 45 7.66 -19.66 -4.33
N GLY A 46 7.74 -19.98 -5.58
CA GLY A 46 8.66 -20.99 -6.08
C GLY A 46 8.42 -22.37 -5.45
N LEU A 47 9.42 -22.98 -4.86
CA LEU A 47 9.27 -24.28 -4.18
C LEU A 47 8.38 -24.22 -2.94
N GLY A 48 8.23 -23.04 -2.34
CA GLY A 48 7.31 -22.79 -1.24
C GLY A 48 5.86 -22.64 -1.66
N LEU A 49 5.57 -22.47 -2.95
CA LEU A 49 4.19 -22.22 -3.43
C LEU A 49 3.18 -23.31 -2.97
N PRO A 50 3.46 -24.61 -3.05
CA PRO A 50 2.55 -25.62 -2.49
C PRO A 50 2.33 -25.47 -1.00
N ALA A 51 3.40 -25.17 -0.22
CA ALA A 51 3.30 -24.93 1.22
C ALA A 51 2.52 -23.63 1.52
N THR A 52 2.71 -22.59 0.71
CA THR A 52 1.94 -21.33 0.78
C THR A 52 0.46 -21.59 0.56
N LEU A 53 0.09 -22.37 -0.46
CA LEU A 53 -1.30 -22.75 -0.73
C LEU A 53 -1.88 -23.63 0.38
N VAL A 54 -1.13 -24.59 0.89
CA VAL A 54 -1.56 -25.44 2.02
C VAL A 54 -1.69 -24.57 3.29
N GLY A 55 -0.74 -23.68 3.56
CA GLY A 55 -0.81 -22.74 4.68
C GLY A 55 -2.05 -21.84 4.60
N ALA A 56 -2.35 -21.35 3.41
CA ALA A 56 -3.57 -20.59 3.16
C ALA A 56 -4.85 -21.42 3.34
N LEU A 57 -4.85 -22.70 2.93
CA LEU A 57 -6.00 -23.60 3.06
C LEU A 57 -6.21 -24.10 4.51
N LEU A 58 -5.14 -24.39 5.23
CA LEU A 58 -5.21 -24.87 6.61
C LEU A 58 -5.35 -23.76 7.64
N GLY A 59 -4.99 -22.56 7.24
CA GLY A 59 -5.14 -21.36 8.04
C GLY A 59 -4.22 -21.25 9.23
N SER A 60 -3.74 -20.06 9.49
CA SER A 60 -3.44 -19.63 10.87
C SER A 60 -4.77 -19.31 11.57
N SER A 61 -4.75 -19.01 12.86
CA SER A 61 -5.95 -18.55 13.60
C SER A 61 -6.63 -17.33 12.97
N ASP A 62 -5.95 -16.66 12.03
CA ASP A 62 -6.42 -15.47 11.32
C ASP A 62 -6.96 -15.77 9.92
N SER A 63 -6.78 -17.01 9.41
CA SER A 63 -7.26 -17.43 8.10
C SER A 63 -8.67 -18.02 8.21
N GLN A 64 -9.65 -17.20 7.97
CA GLN A 64 -11.04 -17.64 8.08
C GLN A 64 -11.77 -17.47 6.76
N GLY A 65 -12.46 -18.49 6.38
CA GLY A 65 -13.24 -18.54 5.16
C GLY A 65 -12.58 -19.29 4.00
N VAL A 66 -11.31 -19.70 4.12
CA VAL A 66 -10.61 -20.51 3.10
C VAL A 66 -11.18 -21.90 2.99
N ILE A 67 -11.61 -22.49 4.10
CA ILE A 67 -12.23 -23.81 4.09
C ILE A 67 -13.74 -23.65 4.15
N PRO A 68 -14.50 -24.15 3.16
CA PRO A 68 -15.96 -24.12 3.19
C PRO A 68 -16.48 -24.74 4.50
N GLY A 69 -17.25 -23.98 5.27
CA GLY A 69 -17.84 -24.45 6.53
C GLY A 69 -17.03 -24.12 7.79
N ILE A 70 -15.86 -23.51 7.69
CA ILE A 70 -15.22 -22.91 8.86
C ILE A 70 -15.94 -21.62 9.21
N PRO A 71 -16.37 -21.44 10.48
CA PRO A 71 -17.05 -20.24 10.91
C PRO A 71 -16.15 -18.99 10.77
N TRP A 72 -16.78 -17.87 10.46
CA TRP A 72 -16.21 -16.54 10.56
C TRP A 72 -15.46 -16.33 11.88
N ASN A 73 -14.28 -15.66 11.84
CA ASN A 73 -13.53 -15.29 13.06
C ASN A 73 -13.95 -13.91 13.60
N PRO A 74 -14.77 -13.86 14.63
CA PRO A 74 -15.17 -12.59 15.21
C PRO A 74 -13.99 -11.78 15.77
N ASP A 75 -12.86 -12.42 16.08
CA ASP A 75 -11.68 -11.74 16.60
C ASP A 75 -10.94 -10.96 15.52
N ALA A 76 -10.84 -11.49 14.30
CA ALA A 76 -10.24 -10.76 13.17
C ALA A 76 -11.10 -9.55 12.77
N GLU A 77 -12.43 -9.70 12.74
CA GLU A 77 -13.34 -8.59 12.49
C GLU A 77 -13.24 -7.51 13.57
N LYS A 78 -13.18 -7.94 14.84
CA LYS A 78 -12.97 -7.02 15.96
C LYS A 78 -11.64 -6.30 15.84
N ALA A 79 -10.56 -6.98 15.48
CA ALA A 79 -9.24 -6.36 15.31
C ALA A 79 -9.25 -5.31 14.20
N ALA A 80 -9.92 -5.57 13.08
CA ALA A 80 -10.06 -4.61 12.00
C ALA A 80 -10.88 -3.38 12.42
N LEU A 81 -11.96 -3.58 13.20
CA LEU A 81 -12.75 -2.50 13.77
C LEU A 81 -11.92 -1.68 14.77
N ASP A 82 -11.21 -2.35 15.69
CA ASP A 82 -10.35 -1.68 16.65
C ASP A 82 -9.27 -0.83 15.95
N ALA A 83 -8.67 -1.34 14.87
CA ALA A 83 -7.65 -0.63 14.10
C ALA A 83 -8.20 0.65 13.43
N VAL A 84 -9.36 0.57 12.78
CA VAL A 84 -9.96 1.74 12.16
C VAL A 84 -10.45 2.75 13.19
N GLN A 85 -10.91 2.30 14.36
CA GLN A 85 -11.28 3.17 15.48
C GLN A 85 -10.07 3.85 16.11
N GLN A 86 -8.93 3.17 16.22
CA GLN A 86 -7.67 3.79 16.64
C GLN A 86 -7.22 4.91 15.71
N ALA A 87 -7.53 4.78 14.42
CA ALA A 87 -7.34 5.85 13.44
C ALA A 87 -8.40 6.98 13.52
N GLY A 88 -9.34 6.88 14.47
CA GLY A 88 -10.38 7.87 14.74
C GLY A 88 -11.67 7.71 13.94
N TRP A 89 -11.82 6.61 13.20
CA TRP A 89 -12.98 6.37 12.36
C TRP A 89 -13.98 5.40 12.99
N THR A 90 -15.26 5.71 12.88
CA THR A 90 -16.35 4.88 13.41
C THR A 90 -17.38 4.61 12.33
N PRO A 91 -17.81 3.35 12.09
CA PRO A 91 -18.85 3.04 11.11
C PRO A 91 -20.15 3.78 11.35
N ILE A 92 -20.75 4.32 10.29
CA ILE A 92 -22.06 4.99 10.33
C ILE A 92 -23.12 4.00 9.85
N SER A 93 -24.12 3.74 10.69
CA SER A 93 -25.17 2.77 10.36
C SER A 93 -26.14 3.27 9.27
N ALA A 94 -26.77 2.34 8.57
CA ALA A 94 -27.80 2.64 7.59
C ALA A 94 -28.97 3.45 8.17
N SER A 95 -29.38 3.12 9.39
CA SER A 95 -30.45 3.87 10.10
C SER A 95 -30.03 5.31 10.38
N THR A 96 -28.79 5.56 10.74
CA THR A 96 -28.22 6.91 10.94
C THR A 96 -28.25 7.72 9.65
N LEU A 97 -27.97 7.08 8.50
CA LEU A 97 -28.03 7.72 7.17
C LEU A 97 -29.45 7.84 6.64
N GLY A 98 -30.45 7.21 7.28
CA GLY A 98 -31.82 7.09 6.74
C GLY A 98 -31.89 6.23 5.47
N TYR A 99 -30.92 5.31 5.28
CA TYR A 99 -30.82 4.44 4.12
C TYR A 99 -31.54 3.11 4.37
N ALA A 100 -32.39 2.71 3.41
CA ALA A 100 -33.21 1.49 3.49
C ALA A 100 -32.78 0.39 2.51
N GLY A 101 -31.62 0.53 1.86
CA GLY A 101 -31.08 -0.46 0.94
C GLY A 101 -30.45 -1.67 1.63
N LYS A 102 -29.78 -2.51 0.86
CA LYS A 102 -29.18 -3.75 1.37
C LYS A 102 -27.96 -3.46 2.24
N VAL A 103 -28.00 -3.94 3.46
CA VAL A 103 -26.91 -3.88 4.45
C VAL A 103 -26.85 -5.22 5.16
N ASP A 104 -25.66 -5.71 5.45
CA ASP A 104 -25.51 -6.92 6.26
C ASP A 104 -25.55 -6.64 7.78
N ALA A 105 -25.42 -7.69 8.57
CA ALA A 105 -25.43 -7.59 10.03
C ALA A 105 -24.21 -6.84 10.60
N ARG A 106 -23.14 -6.64 9.81
CA ARG A 106 -21.91 -5.95 10.18
C ARG A 106 -21.95 -4.45 9.86
N GLY A 107 -22.91 -4.04 9.01
CA GLY A 107 -23.05 -2.65 8.59
C GLY A 107 -22.49 -2.37 7.20
N THR A 108 -21.94 -3.39 6.50
CA THR A 108 -21.46 -3.27 5.13
C THR A 108 -22.62 -3.00 4.17
N PHE A 109 -22.52 -1.96 3.37
CA PHE A 109 -23.51 -1.62 2.34
C PHE A 109 -23.22 -2.34 1.04
N PHE A 110 -24.26 -2.83 0.39
CA PHE A 110 -24.17 -3.57 -0.88
C PHE A 110 -24.73 -2.79 -2.06
N GLY A 111 -24.26 -3.13 -3.26
CA GLY A 111 -24.72 -2.53 -4.49
C GLY A 111 -26.23 -2.67 -4.72
N GLU A 112 -26.83 -1.60 -5.27
CA GLU A 112 -28.26 -1.42 -5.36
C GLU A 112 -28.88 -2.08 -6.60
N LYS A 113 -28.12 -2.16 -7.70
CA LYS A 113 -28.65 -2.61 -9.00
C LYS A 113 -28.19 -4.01 -9.38
N PRO A 114 -28.97 -4.74 -10.20
CA PRO A 114 -28.49 -5.97 -10.82
C PRO A 114 -27.16 -5.77 -11.55
N GLY A 115 -26.24 -6.70 -11.39
CA GLY A 115 -24.86 -6.60 -11.91
C GLY A 115 -23.86 -5.91 -10.95
N TYR A 116 -24.37 -5.29 -9.88
CA TYR A 116 -23.53 -4.64 -8.85
C TYR A 116 -23.82 -5.17 -7.44
N THR A 117 -24.60 -6.22 -7.30
CA THR A 117 -25.11 -6.70 -5.99
C THR A 117 -24.01 -7.25 -5.07
N THR A 118 -22.84 -7.54 -5.61
CA THR A 118 -21.64 -7.98 -4.86
C THR A 118 -20.72 -6.80 -4.50
N ALA A 119 -20.92 -5.62 -5.10
CA ALA A 119 -20.18 -4.42 -4.75
C ALA A 119 -20.42 -4.05 -3.28
N GLN A 120 -19.37 -3.68 -2.56
CA GLN A 120 -19.40 -3.38 -1.13
C GLN A 120 -18.76 -2.04 -0.84
N VAL A 121 -19.31 -1.34 0.14
CA VAL A 121 -18.79 -0.05 0.59
C VAL A 121 -19.03 0.13 2.10
N GLU A 122 -18.07 0.73 2.77
CA GLU A 122 -18.17 1.16 4.16
C GLU A 122 -18.33 2.68 4.23
N VAL A 123 -19.15 3.15 5.16
CA VAL A 123 -19.31 4.57 5.46
C VAL A 123 -18.94 4.81 6.91
N LEU A 124 -17.99 5.70 7.14
CA LEU A 124 -17.42 5.98 8.45
C LEU A 124 -17.50 7.47 8.75
N GLY A 125 -17.50 7.81 10.04
CA GLY A 125 -17.43 9.18 10.55
C GLY A 125 -16.22 9.36 11.44
N LYS A 126 -15.59 10.51 11.36
CA LYS A 126 -14.58 10.98 12.33
C LYS A 126 -15.22 12.07 13.19
N TYR A 127 -15.10 11.93 14.49
CA TYR A 127 -15.80 12.79 15.45
C TYR A 127 -14.82 13.48 16.38
N ASP A 128 -15.19 14.67 16.87
CA ASP A 128 -14.47 15.29 17.99
C ASP A 128 -14.90 14.69 19.33
N ASP A 129 -14.24 15.13 20.41
CA ASP A 129 -14.52 14.66 21.79
C ASP A 129 -15.95 15.01 22.26
N ALA A 130 -16.61 15.98 21.62
CA ALA A 130 -17.99 16.36 21.89
C ALA A 130 -19.01 15.55 21.07
N GLY A 131 -18.54 14.63 20.23
CA GLY A 131 -19.37 13.80 19.36
C GLY A 131 -19.87 14.52 18.09
N LYS A 132 -19.30 15.69 17.75
CA LYS A 132 -19.61 16.38 16.51
C LYS A 132 -18.86 15.71 15.36
N LEU A 133 -19.59 15.39 14.28
CA LEU A 133 -19.02 14.86 13.06
C LEU A 133 -18.10 15.90 12.41
N LEU A 134 -16.86 15.51 12.15
CA LEU A 134 -15.82 16.33 11.52
C LEU A 134 -15.58 15.94 10.06
N GLN A 135 -15.58 14.63 9.76
CA GLN A 135 -15.29 14.09 8.42
C GLN A 135 -16.12 12.85 8.16
N ILE A 136 -16.30 12.54 6.88
CA ILE A 136 -16.86 11.27 6.39
C ILE A 136 -15.81 10.51 5.59
N GLY A 137 -15.63 9.23 5.91
CA GLY A 137 -14.87 8.25 5.14
C GLY A 137 -15.80 7.37 4.32
N ILE A 138 -15.48 7.18 3.05
CA ILE A 138 -16.16 6.24 2.15
C ILE A 138 -15.12 5.26 1.65
N GLY A 139 -15.19 4.01 2.12
CA GLY A 139 -14.29 2.94 1.72
C GLY A 139 -14.96 2.00 0.73
N PHE A 140 -14.48 1.95 -0.51
CA PHE A 140 -14.94 0.97 -1.48
C PHE A 140 -14.09 -0.29 -1.41
N ARG A 141 -14.73 -1.44 -1.25
CA ARG A 141 -14.07 -2.73 -1.28
C ARG A 141 -13.75 -3.15 -2.71
N GLY A 142 -12.61 -3.82 -2.89
CA GLY A 142 -12.31 -4.55 -4.11
C GLY A 142 -13.16 -5.82 -4.25
N THR A 143 -12.85 -6.61 -5.26
CA THR A 143 -13.57 -7.86 -5.51
C THR A 143 -13.50 -8.78 -4.31
N SER A 144 -14.65 -9.34 -3.94
CA SER A 144 -14.73 -10.44 -3.00
C SER A 144 -15.77 -11.43 -3.53
N GLY A 145 -15.36 -12.68 -3.65
CA GLY A 145 -16.29 -13.76 -3.95
C GLY A 145 -17.35 -13.92 -2.85
N PRO A 146 -18.42 -14.68 -3.10
CA PRO A 146 -19.51 -14.88 -2.15
C PRO A 146 -19.08 -15.54 -0.83
N ARG A 147 -17.86 -16.03 -0.72
CA ARG A 147 -17.30 -16.69 0.46
C ARG A 147 -16.04 -16.02 1.02
N GLU A 148 -15.65 -14.87 0.48
CA GLU A 148 -14.57 -14.04 1.02
C GLU A 148 -13.20 -14.75 1.06
N SER A 149 -12.97 -15.71 0.19
CA SER A 149 -11.71 -16.45 0.06
C SER A 149 -10.85 -15.86 -1.05
N LEU A 150 -9.62 -15.48 -0.72
CA LEU A 150 -8.66 -14.89 -1.68
C LEU A 150 -8.18 -15.91 -2.73
N ILE A 151 -8.31 -17.20 -2.49
CA ILE A 151 -7.68 -18.24 -3.32
C ILE A 151 -8.65 -18.98 -4.21
N SER A 152 -9.81 -19.39 -3.69
CA SER A 152 -10.71 -20.23 -4.50
C SER A 152 -11.60 -19.41 -5.42
N ASP A 153 -11.96 -18.20 -5.00
CA ASP A 153 -12.93 -17.38 -5.69
C ASP A 153 -12.31 -16.10 -6.26
N SER A 154 -11.19 -15.62 -5.68
CA SER A 154 -10.68 -14.28 -6.00
C SER A 154 -9.79 -14.24 -7.23
N ILE A 155 -8.95 -15.23 -7.51
CA ILE A 155 -8.13 -15.18 -8.73
C ILE A 155 -9.00 -15.47 -9.96
N GLY A 156 -9.91 -16.42 -9.89
CA GLY A 156 -10.86 -16.70 -10.96
C GLY A 156 -11.90 -15.59 -11.12
N ASP A 157 -12.46 -15.11 -10.01
CA ASP A 157 -13.48 -14.07 -10.01
C ASP A 157 -12.84 -12.67 -10.20
N LEU A 158 -11.65 -12.43 -9.67
CA LEU A 158 -10.93 -11.19 -9.91
C LEU A 158 -10.48 -11.07 -11.38
N VAL A 159 -10.01 -12.17 -11.99
CA VAL A 159 -9.76 -12.21 -13.44
C VAL A 159 -11.10 -12.06 -14.18
N SER A 160 -12.17 -12.69 -13.74
CA SER A 160 -13.47 -12.58 -14.40
C SER A 160 -14.16 -11.25 -14.11
N ASP A 161 -13.98 -10.64 -12.93
CA ASP A 161 -14.52 -9.32 -12.60
C ASP A 161 -13.70 -8.18 -13.20
N VAL A 162 -12.39 -8.32 -13.28
CA VAL A 162 -11.55 -7.44 -14.10
C VAL A 162 -11.91 -7.65 -15.58
N LEU A 163 -12.14 -8.88 -16.06
CA LEU A 163 -12.64 -9.16 -17.39
C LEU A 163 -14.10 -8.71 -17.59
N ALA A 164 -14.95 -8.71 -16.56
CA ALA A 164 -16.31 -8.17 -16.62
C ALA A 164 -16.31 -6.63 -16.51
N ALA A 165 -15.36 -6.04 -15.78
CA ALA A 165 -15.06 -4.61 -15.83
C ALA A 165 -14.48 -4.18 -17.20
N LEU A 166 -13.94 -5.13 -17.98
CA LEU A 166 -13.64 -5.03 -19.42
C LEU A 166 -14.91 -4.98 -20.28
N GLY A 167 -16.09 -5.16 -19.71
CA GLY A 167 -17.38 -4.93 -20.35
C GLY A 167 -17.51 -3.50 -20.90
N PRO A 168 -18.71 -3.08 -21.26
CA PRO A 168 -18.88 -1.79 -21.95
C PRO A 168 -18.12 -0.67 -21.20
N ARG A 169 -17.43 0.20 -21.93
CA ARG A 169 -16.67 1.35 -21.41
C ARG A 169 -17.42 2.16 -20.34
N ASP A 170 -18.74 2.06 -20.35
CA ASP A 170 -19.63 2.73 -19.39
C ASP A 170 -19.68 2.05 -18.01
N TYR A 171 -19.26 0.78 -17.88
CA TYR A 171 -19.29 0.07 -16.60
C TYR A 171 -18.34 0.71 -15.59
N ALA A 172 -17.07 0.80 -15.91
CA ALA A 172 -16.07 1.40 -15.04
C ALA A 172 -16.40 2.87 -14.71
N LYS A 173 -16.74 3.64 -15.74
CA LYS A 173 -17.06 5.07 -15.60
C LYS A 173 -18.27 5.33 -14.71
N ASN A 174 -19.30 4.49 -14.77
CA ASN A 174 -20.55 4.68 -14.04
C ASN A 174 -20.63 3.84 -12.75
N TYR A 175 -19.62 3.07 -12.43
CA TYR A 175 -19.66 2.07 -11.36
C TYR A 175 -20.21 2.61 -10.04
N ALA A 176 -19.63 3.66 -9.48
CA ALA A 176 -20.08 4.22 -8.21
C ALA A 176 -21.54 4.71 -8.26
N GLY A 177 -21.95 5.31 -9.38
CA GLY A 177 -23.30 5.81 -9.57
C GLY A 177 -24.35 4.71 -9.76
N GLU A 178 -23.98 3.60 -10.40
CA GLU A 178 -24.88 2.46 -10.60
C GLU A 178 -24.96 1.55 -9.37
N ALA A 179 -23.80 1.32 -8.71
CA ALA A 179 -23.74 0.48 -7.53
C ALA A 179 -24.33 1.13 -6.28
N PHE A 180 -24.06 2.45 -6.07
CA PHE A 180 -24.29 3.09 -4.78
C PHE A 180 -24.95 4.47 -4.90
N GLY A 181 -25.63 4.76 -6.00
CA GLY A 181 -26.15 6.09 -6.29
C GLY A 181 -27.11 6.65 -5.24
N THR A 182 -27.99 5.83 -4.68
CA THR A 182 -28.93 6.22 -3.61
C THR A 182 -28.22 6.36 -2.28
N LEU A 183 -27.33 5.40 -1.91
CA LEU A 183 -26.53 5.49 -0.68
C LEU A 183 -25.69 6.78 -0.65
N LEU A 184 -24.97 7.06 -1.75
CA LEU A 184 -24.14 8.26 -1.86
C LEU A 184 -24.95 9.54 -1.72
N LYS A 185 -26.22 9.55 -2.19
CA LYS A 185 -27.14 10.67 -1.94
C LYS A 185 -27.45 10.81 -0.46
N HIS A 186 -27.77 9.72 0.25
CA HIS A 186 -28.04 9.76 1.68
C HIS A 186 -26.82 10.25 2.47
N VAL A 187 -25.62 9.82 2.10
CA VAL A 187 -24.37 10.28 2.72
C VAL A 187 -24.18 11.79 2.51
N ALA A 188 -24.40 12.29 1.29
CA ALA A 188 -24.29 13.72 0.99
C ALA A 188 -25.31 14.55 1.78
N ASP A 189 -26.57 14.10 1.84
CA ASP A 189 -27.65 14.77 2.60
C ASP A 189 -27.32 14.77 4.11
N TYR A 190 -26.85 13.63 4.64
CA TYR A 190 -26.45 13.49 6.04
C TYR A 190 -25.30 14.41 6.43
N ALA A 191 -24.28 14.50 5.58
CA ALA A 191 -23.12 15.38 5.75
C ALA A 191 -23.53 16.86 5.71
N SER A 192 -24.29 17.26 4.66
CA SER A 192 -24.75 18.62 4.47
C SER A 192 -25.62 19.12 5.62
N ALA A 193 -26.51 18.25 6.17
CA ALA A 193 -27.34 18.57 7.33
C ALA A 193 -26.50 18.84 8.61
N ARG A 194 -25.22 18.43 8.63
CA ARG A 194 -24.26 18.67 9.71
C ARG A 194 -23.25 19.77 9.41
N GLY A 195 -23.44 20.48 8.32
CA GLY A 195 -22.58 21.59 7.89
C GLY A 195 -21.28 21.14 7.24
N LEU A 196 -21.15 19.86 6.85
CA LEU A 196 -20.00 19.37 6.10
C LEU A 196 -20.17 19.61 4.60
N SER A 197 -19.05 19.73 3.93
CA SER A 197 -18.92 19.88 2.48
C SER A 197 -18.15 18.68 1.89
N GLY A 198 -17.99 18.66 0.56
CA GLY A 198 -17.16 17.64 -0.08
C GLY A 198 -15.72 17.62 0.41
N GLN A 199 -15.15 18.75 0.83
CA GLN A 199 -13.78 18.83 1.35
C GLN A 199 -13.59 18.01 2.64
N ASP A 200 -14.69 17.77 3.38
CA ASP A 200 -14.71 16.99 4.60
C ASP A 200 -14.94 15.49 4.33
N VAL A 201 -14.91 15.07 3.06
CA VAL A 201 -15.10 13.67 2.66
C VAL A 201 -13.78 13.09 2.14
N LEU A 202 -13.42 11.93 2.68
CA LEU A 202 -12.32 11.09 2.20
C LEU A 202 -12.91 9.84 1.55
N VAL A 203 -12.59 9.64 0.28
CA VAL A 203 -13.00 8.48 -0.52
C VAL A 203 -11.77 7.64 -0.82
N SER A 204 -11.80 6.37 -0.43
CA SER A 204 -10.67 5.47 -0.62
C SER A 204 -11.13 4.08 -1.04
N GLY A 205 -10.23 3.30 -1.63
CA GLY A 205 -10.52 1.92 -2.04
C GLY A 205 -9.36 1.29 -2.79
N HIS A 206 -9.37 -0.05 -2.85
CA HIS A 206 -8.32 -0.85 -3.44
C HIS A 206 -8.90 -1.77 -4.53
N SER A 207 -8.16 -2.01 -5.61
CA SER A 207 -8.58 -2.88 -6.72
C SER A 207 -9.86 -2.34 -7.40
N LEU A 208 -10.93 -3.12 -7.52
CA LEU A 208 -12.23 -2.62 -7.97
C LEU A 208 -12.79 -1.50 -7.06
N GLY A 209 -12.42 -1.48 -5.78
CA GLY A 209 -12.68 -0.34 -4.92
C GLY A 209 -11.97 0.92 -5.38
N GLY A 210 -10.74 0.80 -5.85
CA GLY A 210 -10.00 1.89 -6.49
C GLY A 210 -10.66 2.39 -7.77
N LEU A 211 -11.21 1.47 -8.59
CA LEU A 211 -12.05 1.84 -9.74
C LEU A 211 -13.30 2.62 -9.30
N ALA A 212 -13.97 2.20 -8.21
CA ALA A 212 -15.13 2.91 -7.68
C ALA A 212 -14.77 4.34 -7.21
N VAL A 213 -13.59 4.53 -6.60
CA VAL A 213 -13.06 5.85 -6.23
C VAL A 213 -12.93 6.74 -7.46
N ASN A 214 -12.29 6.26 -8.52
CA ASN A 214 -12.13 6.99 -9.78
C ASN A 214 -13.49 7.30 -10.45
N SER A 215 -14.39 6.33 -10.46
CA SER A 215 -15.76 6.50 -10.96
C SER A 215 -16.54 7.59 -10.20
N LEU A 216 -16.44 7.58 -8.85
CA LEU A 216 -17.12 8.61 -8.05
C LEU A 216 -16.57 9.99 -8.35
N ALA A 217 -15.25 10.15 -8.49
CA ALA A 217 -14.63 11.42 -8.83
C ALA A 217 -15.10 11.93 -10.19
N ASP A 218 -15.13 11.08 -11.22
CA ASP A 218 -15.60 11.45 -12.57
C ASP A 218 -17.07 11.85 -12.60
N LEU A 219 -17.91 11.23 -11.78
CA LEU A 219 -19.35 11.53 -11.69
C LEU A 219 -19.67 12.72 -10.78
N SER A 220 -18.74 13.11 -9.91
CA SER A 220 -18.97 14.01 -8.77
C SER A 220 -19.54 15.37 -9.14
N SER A 221 -19.12 15.97 -10.26
CA SER A 221 -19.59 17.27 -10.71
C SER A 221 -21.02 17.26 -11.28
N GLY A 222 -21.45 16.12 -11.84
CA GLY A 222 -22.75 15.97 -12.51
C GLY A 222 -23.82 15.27 -11.67
N LYS A 223 -23.44 14.62 -10.56
CA LYS A 223 -24.35 13.88 -9.68
C LYS A 223 -24.31 14.45 -8.25
N TRP A 224 -25.30 14.06 -7.43
CA TRP A 224 -25.40 14.45 -6.02
C TRP A 224 -25.27 15.96 -5.76
N ALA A 225 -25.84 16.76 -6.67
CA ALA A 225 -25.76 18.23 -6.68
C ALA A 225 -24.31 18.79 -6.58
N GLY A 226 -23.32 18.03 -7.05
CA GLY A 226 -21.90 18.40 -7.00
C GLY A 226 -21.26 18.28 -5.64
N PHE A 227 -21.92 17.66 -4.66
CA PHE A 227 -21.43 17.56 -3.27
C PHE A 227 -20.01 16.97 -3.20
N TYR A 228 -19.74 15.90 -3.95
CA TYR A 228 -18.46 15.21 -3.91
C TYR A 228 -17.34 15.82 -4.77
N ARG A 229 -17.61 16.91 -5.51
CA ARG A 229 -16.63 17.48 -6.46
C ARG A 229 -15.28 17.81 -5.83
N ASP A 230 -15.30 18.30 -4.59
CA ASP A 230 -14.11 18.75 -3.88
C ASP A 230 -13.62 17.73 -2.84
N ALA A 231 -14.14 16.49 -2.86
CA ALA A 231 -13.74 15.43 -1.94
C ALA A 231 -12.27 15.00 -2.15
N ASN A 232 -11.70 14.34 -1.13
CA ASN A 232 -10.37 13.76 -1.21
C ASN A 232 -10.49 12.33 -1.74
N TYR A 233 -9.79 12.04 -2.83
CA TYR A 233 -9.89 10.77 -3.54
C TYR A 233 -8.53 10.07 -3.59
N ILE A 234 -8.41 8.96 -2.87
CA ILE A 234 -7.19 8.14 -2.84
C ILE A 234 -7.55 6.72 -3.29
N ALA A 235 -7.03 6.32 -4.44
CA ALA A 235 -7.28 5.00 -5.02
C ALA A 235 -6.01 4.16 -5.02
N TYR A 236 -6.10 2.94 -4.47
CA TYR A 236 -5.00 1.99 -4.46
C TYR A 236 -5.24 0.89 -5.50
N ALA A 237 -4.20 0.49 -6.21
CA ALA A 237 -4.22 -0.64 -7.15
C ALA A 237 -5.35 -0.57 -8.20
N SER A 238 -5.80 0.61 -8.58
CA SER A 238 -6.97 0.76 -9.45
C SER A 238 -6.68 0.26 -10.87
N PRO A 239 -7.54 -0.62 -11.44
CA PRO A 239 -7.39 -1.07 -12.82
C PRO A 239 -7.69 0.01 -13.85
N THR A 240 -8.50 1.02 -13.50
CA THR A 240 -8.78 2.20 -14.32
C THR A 240 -8.51 3.46 -13.53
N GLN A 241 -8.16 4.54 -14.22
CA GLN A 241 -7.78 5.79 -13.57
C GLN A 241 -8.53 6.97 -14.19
N SER A 242 -8.96 7.88 -13.32
CA SER A 242 -9.47 9.18 -13.75
C SER A 242 -8.33 10.07 -14.21
N SER A 243 -8.55 10.85 -15.26
CA SER A 243 -7.63 11.91 -15.66
C SER A 243 -7.75 13.17 -14.79
N SER A 244 -8.62 13.15 -13.78
CA SER A 244 -8.84 14.28 -12.87
C SER A 244 -7.70 14.40 -11.87
N ASP A 245 -7.16 15.60 -11.70
CA ASP A 245 -6.16 15.93 -10.69
C ASP A 245 -6.70 15.82 -9.25
N ASN A 246 -8.03 15.66 -9.09
CA ASN A 246 -8.64 15.44 -7.78
C ASN A 246 -8.46 14.03 -7.25
N VAL A 247 -8.02 13.07 -8.08
CA VAL A 247 -7.75 11.71 -7.66
C VAL A 247 -6.24 11.49 -7.59
N LEU A 248 -5.77 10.88 -6.50
CA LEU A 248 -4.45 10.31 -6.47
C LEU A 248 -4.55 8.80 -6.55
N ASN A 249 -4.02 8.24 -7.64
CA ASN A 249 -3.92 6.80 -7.85
C ASN A 249 -2.54 6.32 -7.40
N ILE A 250 -2.52 5.45 -6.41
CA ILE A 250 -1.30 4.85 -5.85
C ILE A 250 -1.25 3.40 -6.28
N GLY A 251 -0.14 3.00 -6.88
CA GLY A 251 0.04 1.63 -7.30
C GLY A 251 1.50 1.22 -7.37
N TYR A 252 1.72 -0.08 -7.24
CA TYR A 252 3.03 -0.64 -7.49
C TYR A 252 3.24 -0.84 -8.99
N GLU A 253 4.42 -0.48 -9.48
CA GLU A 253 4.79 -0.70 -10.88
C GLU A 253 4.61 -2.17 -11.30
N ASN A 254 4.84 -3.08 -10.38
CA ASN A 254 4.72 -4.53 -10.59
C ASN A 254 3.38 -5.14 -10.15
N ASP A 255 2.38 -4.33 -9.86
CA ASP A 255 1.02 -4.82 -9.64
C ASP A 255 0.34 -5.13 -10.98
N PRO A 256 -0.12 -6.38 -11.22
CA PRO A 256 -0.70 -6.78 -12.50
C PRO A 256 -2.06 -6.12 -12.78
N VAL A 257 -2.73 -5.58 -11.78
CA VAL A 257 -4.05 -4.93 -11.90
C VAL A 257 -3.93 -3.43 -12.08
N PHE A 258 -2.93 -2.82 -11.46
CA PHE A 258 -2.77 -1.37 -11.50
C PHE A 258 -2.63 -0.86 -12.93
N ARG A 259 -3.52 0.00 -13.36
CA ARG A 259 -3.61 0.55 -14.73
C ARG A 259 -3.87 -0.52 -15.82
N ALA A 260 -4.36 -1.70 -15.47
CA ALA A 260 -4.57 -2.76 -16.47
C ALA A 260 -5.63 -2.41 -17.51
N LEU A 261 -6.53 -1.48 -17.21
CA LEU A 261 -7.67 -1.09 -18.07
C LEU A 261 -7.69 0.40 -18.42
N ASP A 262 -6.68 1.15 -18.01
CA ASP A 262 -6.71 2.61 -18.09
C ASP A 262 -6.67 3.11 -19.53
N GLY A 263 -7.74 3.82 -19.92
CA GLY A 263 -7.84 4.55 -21.18
C GLY A 263 -7.96 3.69 -22.43
N SER A 264 -7.76 2.37 -22.35
CA SER A 264 -7.74 1.50 -23.51
C SER A 264 -9.10 0.90 -23.87
N SER A 265 -9.27 0.62 -25.14
CA SER A 265 -10.18 -0.43 -25.55
C SER A 265 -9.50 -1.75 -25.23
N PHE A 266 -10.19 -2.64 -24.51
CA PHE A 266 -9.69 -3.97 -24.26
C PHE A 266 -9.14 -4.61 -25.54
N ASN A 267 -7.87 -4.98 -25.48
CA ASN A 267 -7.28 -5.91 -26.42
C ASN A 267 -6.49 -6.93 -25.61
N TRP A 268 -6.25 -8.10 -26.19
CA TRP A 268 -5.50 -9.16 -25.50
C TRP A 268 -4.07 -8.74 -25.10
N SER A 269 -3.50 -7.73 -25.74
CA SER A 269 -2.20 -7.19 -25.38
C SER A 269 -2.22 -6.36 -24.11
N SER A 270 -3.37 -5.79 -23.72
CA SER A 270 -3.51 -5.05 -22.45
C SER A 270 -3.42 -5.95 -21.22
N LEU A 271 -3.61 -7.26 -21.36
CA LEU A 271 -3.36 -8.23 -20.29
C LEU A 271 -1.89 -8.41 -19.93
N GLY A 272 -0.99 -7.96 -20.80
CA GLY A 272 0.46 -8.07 -20.60
C GLY A 272 1.21 -6.74 -20.57
N VAL A 273 0.52 -5.63 -20.86
CA VAL A 273 1.14 -4.29 -20.95
C VAL A 273 0.18 -3.29 -20.31
N HIS A 274 0.64 -2.65 -19.25
CA HIS A 274 -0.12 -1.58 -18.61
C HIS A 274 -0.18 -0.35 -19.50
N ASP A 275 -1.31 0.34 -19.51
CA ASP A 275 -1.46 1.63 -20.17
C ASP A 275 -0.55 2.70 -19.54
N LYS A 276 -0.38 3.81 -20.24
CA LYS A 276 0.41 4.94 -19.74
C LYS A 276 -0.24 5.53 -18.50
N PRO A 277 0.54 5.91 -17.48
CA PRO A 277 0.02 6.56 -16.29
C PRO A 277 -0.55 7.94 -16.63
N HIS A 278 -1.59 8.34 -15.90
CA HIS A 278 -2.05 9.74 -15.84
C HIS A 278 -1.20 10.57 -14.90
N GLY A 279 -1.28 11.90 -15.01
CA GLY A 279 -0.61 12.82 -14.09
C GLY A 279 -1.06 12.68 -12.62
N SER A 280 -2.19 12.00 -12.38
CA SER A 280 -2.72 11.68 -11.05
C SER A 280 -2.11 10.41 -10.43
N THR A 281 -1.16 9.73 -11.08
CA THR A 281 -0.61 8.45 -10.61
C THR A 281 0.76 8.59 -9.99
N THR A 282 1.03 7.71 -9.00
CA THR A 282 2.36 7.44 -8.48
C THR A 282 2.70 6.00 -8.87
N ASP A 283 3.34 5.83 -10.00
CA ASP A 283 3.65 4.52 -10.59
C ASP A 283 5.12 4.12 -10.50
N ASN A 284 5.91 4.88 -9.78
CA ASN A 284 7.33 4.64 -9.56
C ASN A 284 7.60 3.84 -8.27
N ILE A 285 6.57 3.21 -7.70
CA ILE A 285 6.71 2.40 -6.49
C ILE A 285 6.75 0.93 -6.88
N VAL A 286 7.77 0.22 -6.42
CA VAL A 286 7.96 -1.20 -6.67
C VAL A 286 7.83 -1.98 -5.37
N SER A 287 6.95 -2.97 -5.31
CA SER A 287 6.92 -3.96 -4.24
C SER A 287 7.89 -5.08 -4.57
N PHE A 288 9.11 -5.03 -4.04
CA PHE A 288 10.15 -6.02 -4.31
C PHE A 288 9.86 -7.34 -3.61
N ASN A 289 9.37 -8.31 -4.34
CA ASN A 289 8.92 -9.62 -3.83
C ASN A 289 9.71 -10.78 -4.44
N ASP A 290 9.38 -12.00 -4.05
CA ASP A 290 10.03 -13.24 -4.53
C ASP A 290 9.95 -13.42 -6.05
N HIS A 291 8.98 -12.78 -6.71
CA HIS A 291 8.90 -12.81 -8.17
C HIS A 291 10.13 -12.17 -8.81
N TYR A 292 10.55 -11.02 -8.32
CA TYR A 292 11.78 -10.35 -8.80
C TYR A 292 13.05 -11.11 -8.44
N ALA A 293 13.01 -11.86 -7.36
CA ALA A 293 14.14 -12.68 -6.92
C ALA A 293 14.36 -13.93 -7.78
N SER A 294 13.36 -14.35 -8.55
CA SER A 294 13.39 -15.61 -9.30
C SER A 294 13.38 -15.39 -10.80
N THR A 295 14.49 -15.68 -11.46
CA THR A 295 14.59 -15.66 -12.93
C THR A 295 13.61 -16.63 -13.62
N LEU A 296 13.15 -17.66 -12.91
CA LEU A 296 12.19 -18.65 -13.44
C LEU A 296 10.82 -18.05 -13.73
N TRP A 297 10.42 -16.99 -13.02
CA TRP A 297 9.10 -16.37 -13.10
C TRP A 297 9.09 -15.13 -14.02
N ASN A 298 10.25 -14.64 -14.44
CA ASN A 298 10.38 -13.49 -15.33
C ASN A 298 10.11 -13.79 -16.81
N VAL A 299 9.64 -14.98 -17.15
CA VAL A 299 9.40 -15.39 -18.57
C VAL A 299 8.20 -14.65 -19.16
N LEU A 300 7.25 -14.22 -18.35
CA LEU A 300 6.09 -13.42 -18.75
C LEU A 300 5.90 -12.29 -17.73
N PRO A 301 6.53 -11.14 -17.91
CA PRO A 301 6.38 -10.03 -16.96
C PRO A 301 4.94 -9.50 -16.96
N PHE A 302 4.41 -9.21 -15.77
CA PHE A 302 3.23 -8.38 -15.52
C PHE A 302 1.99 -8.71 -16.33
N SER A 303 1.51 -9.91 -16.22
CA SER A 303 0.21 -10.31 -16.75
C SER A 303 -0.74 -10.60 -15.58
N ILE A 304 -1.98 -10.18 -15.73
CA ILE A 304 -3.07 -10.54 -14.84
C ILE A 304 -3.21 -12.07 -14.67
N THR A 305 -2.69 -12.84 -15.60
CA THR A 305 -2.64 -14.30 -15.56
C THR A 305 -1.43 -14.88 -14.82
N GLN A 306 -0.50 -14.04 -14.37
CA GLN A 306 0.71 -14.48 -13.69
C GLN A 306 0.58 -14.42 -12.17
N LEU A 307 0.23 -15.55 -11.56
CA LEU A 307 -0.02 -15.66 -10.11
C LEU A 307 1.06 -15.06 -9.21
N PRO A 308 2.38 -15.23 -9.45
CA PRO A 308 3.40 -14.67 -8.57
C PRO A 308 3.37 -13.15 -8.44
N THR A 309 2.92 -12.43 -9.46
CA THR A 309 2.83 -10.96 -9.42
C THR A 309 1.70 -10.46 -8.51
N TRP A 310 0.70 -11.31 -8.24
CA TRP A 310 -0.44 -10.95 -7.41
C TRP A 310 -0.10 -10.66 -5.95
N VAL A 311 1.07 -11.08 -5.47
CA VAL A 311 1.57 -10.69 -4.15
C VAL A 311 1.66 -9.17 -4.01
N SER A 312 2.05 -8.48 -5.09
CA SER A 312 2.08 -7.01 -5.11
C SER A 312 0.69 -6.38 -5.08
N HIS A 313 -0.35 -7.12 -5.52
CA HIS A 313 -1.73 -6.63 -5.54
C HIS A 313 -2.47 -6.81 -4.22
N LEU A 314 -1.92 -7.53 -3.24
CA LEU A 314 -2.61 -7.76 -1.98
C LEU A 314 -2.86 -6.46 -1.22
N PRO A 315 -4.06 -6.25 -0.64
CA PRO A 315 -4.34 -5.07 0.18
C PRO A 315 -3.39 -4.96 1.38
N THR A 316 -2.95 -6.10 1.94
CA THR A 316 -1.96 -6.17 3.01
C THR A 316 -0.58 -5.71 2.56
N ALA A 317 -0.16 -6.03 1.32
CA ALA A 317 1.10 -5.54 0.77
C ALA A 317 1.07 -4.01 0.57
N TYR A 318 -0.07 -3.44 0.14
CA TYR A 318 -0.26 -1.99 0.09
C TYR A 318 -0.25 -1.37 1.49
N GLY A 319 -0.94 -1.99 2.46
CA GLY A 319 -0.98 -1.51 3.84
C GLY A 319 0.40 -1.44 4.47
N ASP A 320 1.18 -2.52 4.37
CA ASP A 320 2.54 -2.60 4.89
C ASP A 320 3.48 -1.62 4.17
N GLY A 321 3.51 -1.64 2.84
CA GLY A 321 4.37 -0.76 2.06
C GLY A 321 4.07 0.71 2.29
N MET A 322 2.79 1.12 2.28
CA MET A 322 2.41 2.49 2.56
C MET A 322 2.78 2.93 3.97
N THR A 323 2.60 2.07 4.97
CA THR A 323 3.00 2.37 6.35
C THR A 323 4.49 2.68 6.42
N ARG A 324 5.34 1.85 5.81
CA ARG A 324 6.79 2.06 5.79
C ARG A 324 7.18 3.31 5.00
N ILE A 325 6.56 3.59 3.87
CA ILE A 325 6.80 4.82 3.10
C ILE A 325 6.46 6.06 3.92
N LEU A 326 5.28 6.08 4.59
CA LEU A 326 4.86 7.21 5.39
C LEU A 326 5.72 7.42 6.65
N GLN A 327 6.31 6.37 7.19
CA GLN A 327 7.21 6.40 8.34
C GLN A 327 8.67 6.63 7.96
N SER A 328 9.02 6.49 6.68
CA SER A 328 10.41 6.64 6.22
C SER A 328 10.99 8.00 6.58
N GLY A 329 12.24 8.00 7.01
CA GLY A 329 13.04 9.20 7.22
C GLY A 329 13.28 10.01 5.94
N PHE A 330 12.99 9.43 4.80
CA PHE A 330 13.10 10.09 3.49
C PHE A 330 11.78 10.65 2.94
N TYR A 331 10.65 10.49 3.63
CA TYR A 331 9.34 10.85 3.09
C TYR A 331 9.29 12.27 2.49
N GLU A 332 9.88 13.25 3.17
CA GLU A 332 9.90 14.65 2.69
C GLU A 332 10.77 14.87 1.44
N GLN A 333 11.70 13.97 1.19
CA GLN A 333 12.63 14.07 0.06
C GLN A 333 12.07 13.39 -1.20
N MET A 334 11.07 12.52 -1.04
CA MET A 334 10.44 11.83 -2.16
C MET A 334 9.62 12.82 -2.99
N THR A 335 9.78 12.73 -4.31
CA THR A 335 9.02 13.51 -5.30
C THR A 335 8.20 12.57 -6.19
N ARG A 336 7.34 13.11 -7.03
CA ARG A 336 6.56 12.29 -7.99
C ARG A 336 7.44 11.48 -8.94
N ASP A 337 8.63 11.99 -9.25
CA ASP A 337 9.57 11.32 -10.15
C ASP A 337 10.53 10.36 -9.41
N SER A 338 10.42 10.28 -8.09
CA SER A 338 11.24 9.38 -7.28
C SER A 338 10.84 7.94 -7.49
N THR A 339 11.82 7.06 -7.68
CA THR A 339 11.63 5.62 -7.64
C THR A 339 11.70 5.14 -6.19
N ILE A 340 10.71 4.37 -5.75
CA ILE A 340 10.64 3.83 -4.39
C ILE A 340 10.56 2.31 -4.46
N ILE A 341 11.52 1.63 -3.87
CA ILE A 341 11.54 0.18 -3.74
C ILE A 341 11.16 -0.19 -2.30
N VAL A 342 10.09 -0.92 -2.14
CA VAL A 342 9.66 -1.42 -0.83
C VAL A 342 9.90 -2.93 -0.75
N ALA A 343 10.69 -3.37 0.23
CA ALA A 343 10.98 -4.79 0.42
C ALA A 343 9.70 -5.56 0.79
N ASN A 344 9.39 -6.61 0.04
CA ASN A 344 8.24 -7.49 0.27
C ASN A 344 8.61 -8.95 -0.02
N LEU A 345 9.79 -9.36 0.43
CA LEU A 345 10.26 -10.73 0.32
C LEU A 345 9.63 -11.60 1.42
N SER A 346 9.37 -12.85 1.08
CA SER A 346 9.03 -13.86 2.09
C SER A 346 10.20 -14.15 3.03
N ASP A 347 9.93 -14.69 4.21
CA ASP A 347 10.97 -15.03 5.21
C ASP A 347 12.06 -15.93 4.64
N PRO A 348 11.76 -17.00 3.88
CA PRO A 348 12.79 -17.81 3.24
C PRO A 348 13.65 -17.07 2.21
N ALA A 349 13.02 -16.18 1.41
CA ALA A 349 13.72 -15.41 0.39
C ALA A 349 14.55 -14.29 1.01
N ARG A 350 14.06 -13.62 2.05
CA ARG A 350 14.75 -12.53 2.75
C ARG A 350 16.15 -12.90 3.24
N ALA A 351 16.31 -14.12 3.73
CA ALA A 351 17.60 -14.60 4.25
C ALA A 351 18.70 -14.74 3.17
N THR A 352 18.34 -14.80 1.89
CA THR A 352 19.28 -15.17 0.81
C THR A 352 19.24 -14.23 -0.39
N THR A 353 18.26 -13.34 -0.46
CA THR A 353 17.99 -12.52 -1.64
C THR A 353 18.19 -11.04 -1.34
N TRP A 354 18.92 -10.38 -2.21
CA TRP A 354 19.17 -8.95 -2.13
C TRP A 354 17.98 -8.17 -2.71
N VAL A 355 17.40 -7.30 -1.90
CA VAL A 355 16.49 -6.25 -2.38
C VAL A 355 17.32 -5.23 -3.14
N GLN A 356 16.98 -4.99 -4.38
CA GLN A 356 17.73 -4.10 -5.28
C GLN A 356 16.78 -3.26 -6.13
N ASP A 357 17.33 -2.22 -6.74
CA ASP A 357 16.61 -1.41 -7.69
C ASP A 357 16.35 -2.22 -8.97
N LEU A 358 15.15 -2.74 -9.11
CA LEU A 358 14.69 -3.43 -10.31
C LEU A 358 13.30 -2.93 -10.71
N ASN A 359 13.16 -2.61 -11.98
CA ASN A 359 11.87 -2.29 -12.59
C ASN A 359 11.11 -3.57 -12.99
N ARG A 360 9.94 -3.41 -13.57
CA ARG A 360 9.11 -4.52 -14.04
C ARG A 360 9.76 -5.44 -15.10
N ASN A 361 10.84 -5.01 -15.74
CA ASN A 361 11.60 -5.81 -16.68
C ASN A 361 12.83 -6.44 -16.02
N ALA A 362 12.94 -6.36 -14.69
CA ALA A 362 14.10 -6.77 -13.91
C ALA A 362 15.40 -6.04 -14.30
N GLU A 363 15.29 -4.78 -14.71
CA GLU A 363 16.39 -3.88 -15.03
C GLU A 363 16.39 -2.69 -14.06
N PRO A 364 17.56 -2.12 -13.75
CA PRO A 364 17.64 -0.94 -12.89
C PRO A 364 16.89 0.26 -13.47
N HIS A 365 16.22 1.03 -12.61
CA HIS A 365 15.68 2.31 -12.98
C HIS A 365 16.79 3.32 -13.30
N GLN A 366 16.42 4.39 -13.96
CA GLN A 366 17.34 5.49 -14.23
C GLN A 366 17.23 6.54 -13.09
N GLY A 367 18.36 6.91 -12.51
CA GLY A 367 18.40 7.95 -11.47
C GLY A 367 18.54 7.40 -10.06
N ASN A 368 18.18 8.22 -9.09
CA ASN A 368 18.28 7.90 -7.67
C ASN A 368 17.06 7.11 -7.21
N THR A 369 17.29 6.16 -6.32
CA THR A 369 16.24 5.26 -5.82
C THR A 369 16.15 5.37 -4.29
N PHE A 370 14.93 5.35 -3.76
CA PHE A 370 14.66 5.16 -2.35
C PHE A 370 14.39 3.68 -2.10
N ILE A 371 15.20 3.03 -1.27
CA ILE A 371 15.04 1.62 -0.94
C ILE A 371 14.67 1.52 0.53
N ILE A 372 13.51 0.94 0.82
CA ILE A 372 12.95 0.80 2.17
C ILE A 372 12.83 -0.68 2.48
N GLY A 373 13.56 -1.11 3.49
CA GLY A 373 13.52 -2.47 4.04
C GLY A 373 12.24 -2.75 4.83
N SER A 374 12.22 -3.86 5.54
CA SER A 374 11.06 -4.33 6.32
C SER A 374 11.33 -4.24 7.85
N ASP A 375 10.45 -4.85 8.63
CA ASP A 375 10.66 -5.03 10.08
C ASP A 375 11.55 -6.27 10.40
N GLY A 376 12.06 -6.98 9.41
CA GLY A 376 12.92 -8.16 9.58
C GLY A 376 14.31 -7.94 9.00
N ASN A 377 15.18 -8.92 9.14
CA ASN A 377 16.55 -8.82 8.66
C ASN A 377 16.62 -8.88 7.13
N ASP A 378 16.93 -7.77 6.49
CA ASP A 378 16.97 -7.63 5.05
C ASP A 378 18.40 -7.64 4.49
N LEU A 379 18.54 -8.10 3.26
CA LEU A 379 19.73 -7.90 2.45
C LEU A 379 19.40 -6.82 1.41
N ILE A 380 20.00 -5.63 1.51
CA ILE A 380 19.70 -4.51 0.64
C ILE A 380 20.94 -4.11 -0.16
N GLN A 381 20.77 -3.89 -1.45
CA GLN A 381 21.86 -3.49 -2.33
C GLN A 381 21.49 -2.23 -3.10
N GLY A 382 22.27 -1.16 -2.91
CA GLY A 382 22.17 0.07 -3.70
C GLY A 382 22.47 -0.14 -5.17
N GLY A 383 21.99 0.76 -6.01
CA GLY A 383 22.21 0.78 -7.44
C GLY A 383 23.56 1.41 -7.84
N LYS A 384 23.56 2.13 -8.94
CA LYS A 384 24.72 2.92 -9.43
C LYS A 384 24.54 4.42 -9.18
N GLY A 385 23.37 4.84 -8.78
CA GLY A 385 23.01 6.23 -8.51
C GLY A 385 23.43 6.70 -7.13
N ALA A 386 22.95 7.87 -6.73
CA ALA A 386 22.97 8.34 -5.36
C ALA A 386 21.68 7.85 -4.69
N ASP A 387 21.74 6.72 -4.02
CA ASP A 387 20.56 6.05 -3.47
C ASP A 387 20.29 6.50 -2.03
N PHE A 388 19.03 6.41 -1.64
CA PHE A 388 18.55 6.66 -0.29
C PHE A 388 18.09 5.32 0.29
N ILE A 389 18.77 4.83 1.32
CA ILE A 389 18.57 3.47 1.83
C ILE A 389 18.20 3.52 3.31
N GLU A 390 17.10 2.87 3.65
CA GLU A 390 16.61 2.67 5.01
C GLU A 390 16.34 1.16 5.21
N GLY A 391 17.07 0.52 6.12
CA GLY A 391 16.93 -0.91 6.40
C GLY A 391 15.59 -1.26 7.05
N GLY A 392 15.09 -0.35 7.87
CA GLY A 392 13.90 -0.59 8.69
C GLY A 392 14.29 -1.05 10.08
N LYS A 393 13.49 -1.96 10.66
CA LYS A 393 13.87 -2.68 11.86
C LYS A 393 14.55 -3.99 11.49
N GLY A 394 15.27 -4.56 12.44
CA GLY A 394 15.95 -5.83 12.22
C GLY A 394 17.46 -5.68 12.25
N ASN A 395 18.16 -6.71 11.78
CA ASN A 395 19.61 -6.66 11.66
C ASN A 395 19.94 -6.76 10.16
N ASP A 396 20.05 -5.64 9.51
CA ASP A 396 20.13 -5.54 8.06
C ASP A 396 21.57 -5.62 7.57
N THR A 397 21.75 -6.15 6.37
CA THR A 397 23.03 -6.08 5.68
C THR A 397 22.84 -5.28 4.40
N ILE A 398 23.46 -4.11 4.37
CA ILE A 398 23.37 -3.17 3.27
C ILE A 398 24.69 -3.21 2.50
N ARG A 399 24.62 -3.38 1.18
CA ARG A 399 25.76 -3.26 0.29
C ARG A 399 25.68 -1.97 -0.49
N ASP A 400 26.65 -1.12 -0.26
CA ASP A 400 26.92 0.00 -1.15
C ASP A 400 27.66 -0.48 -2.39
N ASN A 401 27.14 -0.20 -3.56
CA ASN A 401 27.81 -0.60 -4.82
C ASN A 401 28.62 0.55 -5.41
N SER A 402 28.07 1.76 -5.39
CA SER A 402 28.72 2.98 -5.89
C SER A 402 27.80 4.19 -5.71
N GLY A 403 28.32 5.38 -5.84
CA GLY A 403 27.54 6.60 -5.77
C GLY A 403 27.88 7.46 -4.55
N HIS A 404 26.97 8.37 -4.22
CA HIS A 404 26.97 9.18 -2.99
C HIS A 404 25.68 8.86 -2.26
N ASN A 405 25.68 7.74 -1.53
CA ASN A 405 24.47 7.21 -0.94
C ASN A 405 24.13 7.90 0.38
N THR A 406 22.87 7.91 0.74
CA THR A 406 22.40 8.35 2.05
C THR A 406 21.72 7.19 2.74
N PHE A 407 22.24 6.81 3.90
CA PHE A 407 21.68 5.76 4.74
C PHE A 407 20.95 6.41 5.91
N VAL A 408 19.70 6.00 6.17
CA VAL A 408 18.91 6.48 7.31
C VAL A 408 18.68 5.35 8.31
N PHE A 409 18.86 5.66 9.57
CA PHE A 409 18.63 4.80 10.73
C PHE A 409 17.68 5.53 11.67
N SER A 410 16.48 5.01 11.85
CA SER A 410 15.40 5.69 12.57
C SER A 410 14.88 4.86 13.75
N GLY A 411 14.83 5.46 14.92
CA GLY A 411 14.25 4.84 16.12
C GLY A 411 14.98 3.57 16.53
N GLN A 412 14.28 2.43 16.53
CA GLN A 412 14.84 1.11 16.82
C GLN A 412 15.16 0.39 15.51
N PHE A 413 16.35 0.59 14.99
CA PHE A 413 16.79 0.03 13.71
C PHE A 413 17.55 -1.30 13.83
N GLY A 414 17.98 -1.70 15.05
CA GLY A 414 18.66 -2.97 15.28
C GLY A 414 20.17 -2.92 15.11
N GLN A 415 20.77 -4.01 14.62
CA GLN A 415 22.24 -4.13 14.47
C GLN A 415 22.60 -4.32 12.99
N ASP A 416 22.81 -3.22 12.31
CA ASP A 416 23.00 -3.19 10.88
C ASP A 416 24.47 -3.24 10.47
N ARG A 417 24.71 -3.61 9.22
CA ARG A 417 26.04 -3.66 8.62
C ARG A 417 26.02 -3.01 7.24
N ILE A 418 26.95 -2.07 7.01
CA ILE A 418 27.17 -1.51 5.68
C ILE A 418 28.49 -2.04 5.12
N ILE A 419 28.42 -2.66 3.96
CA ILE A 419 29.58 -3.18 3.23
C ILE A 419 29.87 -2.23 2.06
N GLY A 420 31.10 -1.71 2.00
CA GLY A 420 31.54 -0.83 0.91
C GLY A 420 31.27 0.65 1.13
N CYS A 421 30.84 1.08 2.34
CA CYS A 421 30.61 2.48 2.67
C CYS A 421 31.79 3.37 2.26
N GLN A 422 31.49 4.43 1.51
CA GLN A 422 32.47 5.36 0.95
C GLN A 422 32.57 6.62 1.83
N PRO A 423 33.70 7.35 1.80
CA PRO A 423 33.83 8.62 2.52
C PRO A 423 32.86 9.72 2.06
N THR A 424 32.27 9.54 0.90
CA THR A 424 31.30 10.45 0.28
C THR A 424 29.85 10.16 0.64
N ASP A 425 29.62 9.03 1.32
CA ASP A 425 28.29 8.63 1.76
C ASP A 425 27.87 9.42 3.00
N LYS A 426 26.56 9.49 3.20
CA LYS A 426 25.93 10.15 4.32
C LYS A 426 25.21 9.16 5.21
N LEU A 427 25.45 9.22 6.50
CA LEU A 427 24.74 8.48 7.52
C LEU A 427 23.84 9.43 8.31
N VAL A 428 22.57 9.17 8.39
CA VAL A 428 21.59 9.99 9.10
C VAL A 428 20.93 9.16 10.18
N PHE A 429 21.09 9.60 11.43
CA PHE A 429 20.44 8.99 12.58
C PHE A 429 19.34 9.91 13.08
N THR A 430 18.11 9.41 13.11
CA THR A 430 16.93 10.19 13.53
C THR A 430 16.14 9.43 14.58
N GLN A 431 15.55 10.17 15.52
CA GLN A 431 14.79 9.57 16.63
C GLN A 431 15.62 8.58 17.49
N VAL A 432 16.92 8.74 17.51
CA VAL A 432 17.83 7.93 18.32
C VAL A 432 18.05 8.54 19.71
N SER A 433 18.41 7.71 20.69
CA SER A 433 18.68 8.15 22.05
C SER A 433 20.18 8.31 22.31
N GLY A 434 20.56 9.30 23.12
CA GLY A 434 21.94 9.48 23.56
C GLY A 434 22.46 10.90 23.39
N SER A 435 23.79 11.03 23.32
CA SER A 435 24.45 12.31 23.11
C SER A 435 24.17 12.88 21.71
N ALA A 436 24.08 14.20 21.61
CA ALA A 436 24.02 14.86 20.31
C ALA A 436 25.41 14.92 19.61
N ASP A 437 26.49 14.58 20.32
CA ASP A 437 27.84 14.52 19.72
C ASP A 437 28.08 13.11 19.18
N ILE A 438 28.13 13.01 17.87
CA ILE A 438 28.34 11.73 17.16
C ILE A 438 29.61 11.00 17.62
N ARG A 439 30.63 11.74 18.06
CA ARG A 439 31.90 11.15 18.51
C ARG A 439 31.74 10.26 19.73
N ASP A 440 30.73 10.49 20.55
CA ASP A 440 30.43 9.67 21.73
C ASP A 440 29.86 8.29 21.34
N HIS A 441 29.42 8.14 20.10
CA HIS A 441 28.79 6.95 19.58
C HIS A 441 29.71 6.09 18.70
N ILE A 442 30.84 6.65 18.27
CA ILE A 442 31.77 5.98 17.34
C ILE A 442 32.82 5.17 18.11
N GLN A 443 32.92 3.90 17.76
CA GLN A 443 33.95 2.99 18.27
C GLN A 443 34.66 2.26 17.13
N ARG A 444 35.97 2.16 17.19
CA ARG A 444 36.73 1.29 16.30
C ARG A 444 36.80 -0.12 16.86
N VAL A 445 36.42 -1.11 16.04
CA VAL A 445 36.48 -2.56 16.41
C VAL A 445 37.24 -3.30 15.33
N GLY A 446 38.55 -3.50 15.56
CA GLY A 446 39.41 -4.13 14.55
C GLY A 446 39.59 -3.24 13.30
N ALA A 447 39.17 -3.74 12.15
CA ALA A 447 39.18 -3.03 10.89
C ALA A 447 37.88 -2.23 10.64
N ASP A 448 36.87 -2.38 11.47
CA ASP A 448 35.54 -1.84 11.31
C ASP A 448 35.34 -0.59 12.20
N THR A 449 34.40 0.24 11.84
CA THR A 449 33.85 1.30 12.69
C THR A 449 32.44 0.94 13.08
N VAL A 450 32.13 1.01 14.37
CA VAL A 450 30.80 0.78 14.92
C VAL A 450 30.24 2.09 15.47
N ILE A 451 29.01 2.41 15.09
CA ILE A 451 28.27 3.57 15.58
C ILE A 451 27.07 3.04 16.35
N SER A 452 26.95 3.39 17.65
CA SER A 452 25.96 2.75 18.53
C SER A 452 25.05 3.77 19.22
N PHE A 453 23.74 3.43 19.31
CA PHE A 453 22.72 4.21 20.02
C PHE A 453 21.89 3.25 20.89
N GLY A 454 22.29 3.13 22.17
CA GLY A 454 21.62 2.20 23.08
C GLY A 454 21.82 0.72 22.68
N GLY A 455 20.73 0.05 22.27
CA GLY A 455 20.75 -1.34 21.79
C GLY A 455 20.99 -1.48 20.29
N ASP A 456 20.93 -0.38 19.57
CA ASP A 456 21.04 -0.33 18.11
C ASP A 456 22.44 0.06 17.66
N SER A 457 22.89 -0.44 16.53
CA SER A 457 24.23 -0.13 16.03
C SER A 457 24.35 -0.29 14.51
N VAL A 458 25.26 0.47 13.92
CA VAL A 458 25.68 0.30 12.52
C VAL A 458 27.17 -0.05 12.49
N THR A 459 27.51 -1.13 11.84
CA THR A 459 28.89 -1.54 11.57
C THR A 459 29.29 -1.18 10.14
N LEU A 460 30.23 -0.30 9.99
CA LEU A 460 30.86 0.02 8.71
C LEU A 460 32.02 -0.94 8.47
N VAL A 461 31.77 -1.94 7.64
CA VAL A 461 32.69 -3.08 7.42
C VAL A 461 33.93 -2.63 6.64
N GLY A 462 35.11 -2.88 7.21
CA GLY A 462 36.40 -2.53 6.60
C GLY A 462 36.76 -1.03 6.65
N VAL A 463 35.93 -0.21 7.32
CA VAL A 463 36.19 1.23 7.49
C VAL A 463 36.87 1.48 8.84
N SER A 464 38.14 1.82 8.82
CA SER A 464 38.97 1.92 10.04
C SER A 464 38.84 3.24 10.80
N GLY A 465 37.99 4.14 10.37
CA GLY A 465 37.70 5.41 11.03
C GLY A 465 36.87 6.33 10.15
N VAL A 466 35.95 7.04 10.78
CA VAL A 466 35.17 8.10 10.17
C VAL A 466 35.44 9.42 10.89
N SER A 467 35.56 10.52 10.15
CA SER A 467 35.86 11.85 10.72
C SER A 467 34.64 12.51 11.38
N GLY A 468 33.49 11.93 11.30
CA GLY A 468 32.20 12.53 11.67
C GLY A 468 31.63 13.45 10.58
N GLU A 469 32.43 13.84 9.58
CA GLU A 469 31.89 14.49 8.37
C GLU A 469 31.02 13.50 7.59
N GLY A 470 29.80 13.91 7.23
CA GLY A 470 28.83 13.03 6.57
C GLY A 470 27.95 12.22 7.54
N ILE A 471 28.16 12.35 8.86
CA ILE A 471 27.27 11.73 9.85
C ILE A 471 26.43 12.82 10.52
N VAL A 472 25.12 12.63 10.50
CA VAL A 472 24.15 13.58 11.04
C VAL A 472 23.26 12.89 12.07
N ILE A 473 23.10 13.51 13.24
CA ILE A 473 22.05 13.16 14.21
C ILE A 473 20.98 14.25 14.13
N SER A 474 19.72 13.89 13.94
CA SER A 474 18.61 14.83 13.79
C SER A 474 17.40 14.43 14.65
#